data_3599450bb55dd8755c95c0df6f74adc7
#
_entry.id   3599450bb55dd8755c95c0df6f74adc7
#
_cell.length_a   1.000
_cell.length_b   1.000
_cell.length_c   1.000
_cell.angle_alpha   90.00
_cell.angle_beta   90.00
_cell.angle_gamma   90.00
#
_symmetry.space_group_name_H-M   'P 1'
#
loop_
_entity.id
_entity.type
_entity.pdbx_description
1 polymer ?
#
loop_
_entity_poly.entity_id
_entity_poly.type
_entity_poly.pdbx_seq_one_letter_code
_entity_poly.pdbx_strand_id
1 'polypeptide(L)'
;MRYFLLAVFFLLQTYLFAQTPQVVRQFNSDSSIVGTGVLEGRMKTGLWKFYDSKTNRLLFEGTYKNGQKDGNWTKYHQNGKRKETSEYRDGKLFGPSRHYDEDGRLTKEMIYQDSVLVGKYLEYFGKTGAPGYVDPKQVKVDGQYEKGRKTGQWVTFYEFGEVAINEFYKDGLREGPYLEYSPEGFLITEAFATKGQFNGDFKRYYLPNVILESGQYKNGVKIGDWKRYFPGTKILEAEEFFTQEGLRTGQWKYYYQTGRIARIETYENNIAIGTWEEYFPNKALSKRKSFDLGVPTGEYLEYHSSGEISVKGQYENGAKSGLWQSFYPDGHLYSIGEYKNDLKSEVWKYFNKIGILIAEGKYLLGEEDGQWFYYYDGGQLKSVGVYKLGKEDGIWGLFYDNKQLTQEEFWKEGYLMNVSDYSSFDGKTTYNKGTLKDGNGTRITYYVNGQKESEGTYKSGKAEGLWIYYHENGRKASEGAMIDGKKEGTWRYYNTSGRLEDLVTFKSDEVVQNN
;
A
#
# COMPACT_ATOMS: atom_id res chain seq x y z
N MET A 1 39.24 83.91 79.35
CA MET A 1 37.77 83.72 79.38
C MET A 1 37.49 82.42 78.65
N ARG A 2 37.04 81.41 79.37
CA ARG A 2 36.80 80.06 78.92
C ARG A 2 35.33 79.95 78.53
N TYR A 3 35.05 79.43 77.33
CA TYR A 3 33.71 78.96 77.00
C TYR A 3 33.74 77.40 76.81
N PHE A 4 32.91 76.75 77.63
CA PHE A 4 32.62 75.34 77.59
C PHE A 4 31.54 75.06 76.49
N LEU A 5 31.80 74.23 75.57
CA LEU A 5 30.83 73.70 74.61
C LEU A 5 30.44 72.28 75.03
N LEU A 6 29.18 72.11 75.45
CA LEU A 6 28.56 70.82 75.72
C LEU A 6 28.13 70.20 74.39
N ALA A 7 28.72 69.04 73.99
CA ALA A 7 28.25 68.26 72.88
C ALA A 7 27.25 67.21 73.42
N VAL A 8 25.99 67.34 72.97
CA VAL A 8 24.94 66.34 73.22
C VAL A 8 25.03 65.30 72.17
N PHE A 9 25.42 64.04 72.50
CA PHE A 9 25.38 62.88 71.65
C PHE A 9 23.95 62.32 71.66
N PHE A 10 23.19 62.49 70.54
CA PHE A 10 21.97 61.71 70.27
C PHE A 10 22.34 60.35 69.77
N LEU A 11 22.22 59.32 70.58
CA LEU A 11 22.23 57.92 70.19
C LEU A 11 20.88 57.59 69.53
N LEU A 12 20.85 57.55 68.18
CA LEU A 12 19.76 56.95 67.44
C LEU A 12 19.93 55.40 67.54
N GLN A 13 19.23 54.80 68.49
CA GLN A 13 18.99 53.37 68.47
C GLN A 13 17.98 53.03 67.35
N THR A 14 18.45 52.58 66.19
CA THR A 14 17.61 51.91 65.18
C THR A 14 17.19 50.55 65.75
N TYR A 15 15.98 50.51 66.30
CA TYR A 15 15.34 49.23 66.57
C TYR A 15 15.09 48.52 65.23
N LEU A 16 15.94 47.55 64.85
CA LEU A 16 15.57 46.57 63.88
C LEU A 16 14.46 45.70 64.50
N PHE A 17 13.21 46.03 64.20
CA PHE A 17 12.13 45.12 64.46
C PHE A 17 12.36 43.89 63.55
N ALA A 18 12.95 42.80 64.05
CA ALA A 18 12.85 41.51 63.48
C ALA A 18 11.36 41.17 63.40
N GLN A 19 10.76 41.29 62.24
CA GLN A 19 9.37 40.87 62.04
C GLN A 19 9.27 39.39 62.42
N THR A 20 8.49 39.09 63.48
CA THR A 20 8.21 37.70 63.86
C THR A 20 7.55 36.97 62.70
N PRO A 21 7.99 35.75 62.40
CA PRO A 21 7.41 34.90 61.30
C PRO A 21 5.90 34.76 61.48
N GLN A 22 5.11 35.17 60.46
CA GLN A 22 3.65 35.13 60.51
C GLN A 22 3.14 33.94 59.65
N VAL A 23 2.28 33.09 60.20
CA VAL A 23 1.56 32.04 59.44
C VAL A 23 0.45 32.71 58.64
N VAL A 24 0.49 32.57 57.33
CA VAL A 24 -0.46 33.22 56.43
C VAL A 24 -1.15 32.21 55.50
N ARG A 25 -2.31 32.66 54.97
CA ARG A 25 -3.05 31.97 53.92
C ARG A 25 -3.12 32.86 52.68
N GLN A 26 -2.60 32.38 51.54
CA GLN A 26 -2.54 33.15 50.29
C GLN A 26 -3.24 32.38 49.18
N PHE A 27 -4.04 33.08 48.35
CA PHE A 27 -4.64 32.53 47.15
C PHE A 27 -3.77 32.86 45.92
N ASN A 28 -3.80 32.00 44.91
CA ASN A 28 -3.26 32.33 43.60
C ASN A 28 -4.20 33.32 42.88
N SER A 29 -3.79 33.81 41.69
CA SER A 29 -4.49 34.86 40.95
C SER A 29 -5.95 34.53 40.58
N ASP A 30 -6.29 33.25 40.32
CA ASP A 30 -7.64 32.77 39.99
C ASP A 30 -8.39 32.19 41.19
N SER A 31 -7.81 32.25 42.38
CA SER A 31 -8.33 31.69 43.62
C SER A 31 -8.59 30.17 43.64
N SER A 32 -8.06 29.43 42.65
CA SER A 32 -8.18 27.97 42.56
C SER A 32 -7.29 27.22 43.56
N ILE A 33 -6.18 27.86 43.98
CA ILE A 33 -5.20 27.29 44.92
C ILE A 33 -5.04 28.20 46.11
N VAL A 34 -5.02 27.63 47.29
CA VAL A 34 -4.69 28.33 48.54
C VAL A 34 -3.41 27.75 49.13
N GLY A 35 -2.42 28.62 49.35
CA GLY A 35 -1.16 28.29 50.02
C GLY A 35 -1.17 28.71 51.48
N THR A 36 -0.67 27.86 52.36
CA THR A 36 -0.48 28.17 53.80
C THR A 36 0.99 27.96 54.17
N GLY A 37 1.54 28.89 54.91
CA GLY A 37 2.94 28.84 55.33
C GLY A 37 3.36 30.08 56.06
N VAL A 38 4.65 30.28 56.25
CA VAL A 38 5.23 31.39 57.01
C VAL A 38 5.79 32.43 56.05
N LEU A 39 5.50 33.71 56.35
CA LEU A 39 6.17 34.84 55.73
C LEU A 39 7.15 35.48 56.71
N GLU A 40 8.32 35.84 56.21
CA GLU A 40 9.26 36.72 56.84
C GLU A 40 9.36 38.00 56.00
N GLY A 41 8.75 39.08 56.51
CA GLY A 41 8.45 40.27 55.73
C GLY A 41 7.42 39.93 54.62
N ARG A 42 7.82 40.04 53.32
CA ARG A 42 6.99 39.67 52.15
C ARG A 42 7.43 38.37 51.48
N MET A 43 8.44 37.70 52.03
CA MET A 43 9.04 36.52 51.45
C MET A 43 8.55 35.25 52.13
N LYS A 44 8.24 34.24 51.31
CA LYS A 44 7.91 32.89 51.81
C LYS A 44 9.15 32.25 52.43
N THR A 45 8.98 31.65 53.63
CA THR A 45 10.05 30.94 54.34
C THR A 45 9.51 29.66 54.96
N GLY A 46 10.36 28.65 55.18
CA GLY A 46 9.98 27.36 55.76
C GLY A 46 9.00 26.55 54.92
N LEU A 47 8.26 25.67 55.57
CA LEU A 47 7.33 24.73 54.91
C LEU A 47 6.06 25.48 54.45
N TRP A 48 5.72 25.30 53.17
CA TRP A 48 4.48 25.76 52.58
C TRP A 48 3.70 24.58 52.02
N LYS A 49 2.35 24.59 52.24
CA LYS A 49 1.39 23.62 51.73
C LYS A 49 0.36 24.30 50.85
N PHE A 50 0.07 23.72 49.69
CA PHE A 50 -0.84 24.29 48.69
C PHE A 50 -1.99 23.35 48.45
N TYR A 51 -3.21 23.86 48.58
CA TYR A 51 -4.44 23.10 48.52
C TYR A 51 -5.33 23.58 47.37
N ASP A 52 -6.10 22.67 46.79
CA ASP A 52 -7.25 23.05 45.97
C ASP A 52 -8.26 23.83 46.82
N SER A 53 -8.66 25.00 46.39
CA SER A 53 -9.46 25.93 47.20
C SER A 53 -10.91 25.41 47.42
N LYS A 54 -11.44 24.57 46.50
CA LYS A 54 -12.80 24.05 46.56
C LYS A 54 -12.87 22.76 47.37
N THR A 55 -11.92 21.87 47.15
CA THR A 55 -11.92 20.51 47.76
C THR A 55 -11.07 20.42 49.02
N ASN A 56 -10.29 21.43 49.34
CA ASN A 56 -9.29 21.46 50.41
C ASN A 56 -8.26 20.30 50.33
N ARG A 57 -8.06 19.75 49.14
CA ARG A 57 -7.10 18.67 48.90
C ARG A 57 -5.70 19.23 48.75
N LEU A 58 -4.72 18.60 49.40
CA LEU A 58 -3.30 18.95 49.24
C LEU A 58 -2.84 18.61 47.81
N LEU A 59 -2.34 19.63 47.11
CA LEU A 59 -1.84 19.55 45.76
C LEU A 59 -0.32 19.36 45.71
N PHE A 60 0.37 20.21 46.49
CA PHE A 60 1.83 20.14 46.60
C PHE A 60 2.29 20.85 47.88
N GLU A 61 3.47 20.47 48.37
CA GLU A 61 4.12 21.10 49.51
C GLU A 61 5.64 21.13 49.31
N GLY A 62 6.29 22.04 50.01
CA GLY A 62 7.75 22.13 49.99
C GLY A 62 8.25 23.35 50.76
N THR A 63 9.54 23.47 50.89
CA THR A 63 10.18 24.54 51.64
C THR A 63 10.56 25.71 50.73
N TYR A 64 10.48 26.91 51.34
CA TYR A 64 10.99 28.15 50.77
C TYR A 64 12.13 28.70 51.63
N LYS A 65 13.09 29.32 51.00
CA LYS A 65 14.14 30.13 51.61
C LYS A 65 14.27 31.42 50.84
N ASN A 66 14.15 32.57 51.53
CA ASN A 66 14.21 33.92 50.92
C ASN A 66 13.23 34.08 49.72
N GLY A 67 12.02 33.51 49.82
CA GLY A 67 10.99 33.59 48.77
C GLY A 67 11.17 32.63 47.60
N GLN A 68 12.26 31.88 47.55
CA GLN A 68 12.54 30.89 46.51
C GLN A 68 12.35 29.45 47.01
N LYS A 69 11.96 28.54 46.12
CA LYS A 69 11.88 27.12 46.46
C LYS A 69 13.26 26.59 46.85
N ASP A 70 13.36 25.90 47.98
CA ASP A 70 14.60 25.34 48.49
C ASP A 70 14.33 24.06 49.26
N GLY A 71 15.12 22.98 49.00
CA GLY A 71 14.89 21.66 49.60
C GLY A 71 13.82 20.81 48.87
N ASN A 72 13.21 19.90 49.60
CA ASN A 72 12.30 18.90 49.02
C ASN A 72 10.91 19.47 48.73
N TRP A 73 10.41 19.18 47.52
CA TRP A 73 9.06 19.49 47.09
C TRP A 73 8.33 18.20 46.68
N THR A 74 7.07 18.09 47.10
CA THR A 74 6.20 16.96 46.78
C THR A 74 4.92 17.46 46.11
N LYS A 75 4.55 16.88 44.98
CA LYS A 75 3.24 17.03 44.35
C LYS A 75 2.42 15.76 44.57
N TYR A 76 1.11 15.89 44.62
CA TYR A 76 0.19 14.79 44.89
C TYR A 76 -0.81 14.53 43.75
N HIS A 77 -1.21 13.32 43.58
CA HIS A 77 -2.32 12.88 42.71
C HIS A 77 -3.68 13.21 43.34
N GLN A 78 -4.74 13.06 42.57
CA GLN A 78 -6.11 13.28 43.08
C GLN A 78 -6.48 12.40 44.27
N ASN A 79 -5.93 11.18 44.34
CA ASN A 79 -6.14 10.25 45.43
C ASN A 79 -5.25 10.49 46.66
N GLY A 80 -4.47 11.57 46.69
CA GLY A 80 -3.60 11.94 47.79
C GLY A 80 -2.23 11.25 47.84
N LYS A 81 -1.97 10.29 46.93
CA LYS A 81 -0.63 9.67 46.82
C LYS A 81 0.36 10.63 46.14
N ARG A 82 1.65 10.41 46.38
CA ARG A 82 2.72 11.20 45.76
C ARG A 82 2.68 11.04 44.25
N LYS A 83 2.75 12.16 43.54
CA LYS A 83 2.87 12.23 42.07
C LYS A 83 4.31 12.50 41.65
N GLU A 84 4.99 13.39 42.36
CA GLU A 84 6.35 13.81 42.06
C GLU A 84 7.05 14.25 43.37
N THR A 85 8.30 13.88 43.52
CA THR A 85 9.20 14.47 44.51
C THR A 85 10.40 15.06 43.79
N SER A 86 10.75 16.30 44.11
CA SER A 86 11.86 17.01 43.49
C SER A 86 12.60 17.83 44.51
N GLU A 87 13.90 17.98 44.35
CA GLU A 87 14.73 18.85 45.18
C GLU A 87 14.97 20.17 44.46
N TYR A 88 14.96 21.25 45.22
CA TYR A 88 15.22 22.61 44.73
C TYR A 88 16.37 23.24 45.53
N ARG A 89 17.17 24.07 44.86
CA ARG A 89 18.16 24.94 45.44
C ARG A 89 18.05 26.32 44.80
N ASP A 90 17.84 27.35 45.59
CA ASP A 90 17.70 28.76 45.15
C ASP A 90 16.70 28.88 43.95
N GLY A 91 15.52 28.26 44.08
CA GLY A 91 14.45 28.29 43.09
C GLY A 91 14.60 27.38 41.87
N LYS A 92 15.74 26.72 41.73
CA LYS A 92 16.01 25.81 40.58
C LYS A 92 15.96 24.36 41.01
N LEU A 93 15.52 23.48 40.09
CA LEU A 93 15.62 22.02 40.29
C LEU A 93 17.09 21.61 40.46
N PHE A 94 17.35 20.87 41.53
CA PHE A 94 18.67 20.38 41.87
C PHE A 94 18.58 18.99 42.50
N GLY A 95 19.49 18.05 42.13
CA GLY A 95 19.45 16.68 42.66
C GLY A 95 18.35 15.79 42.07
N PRO A 96 17.90 14.78 42.80
CA PRO A 96 16.96 13.77 42.29
C PRO A 96 15.53 14.29 42.17
N SER A 97 14.88 13.92 41.05
CA SER A 97 13.44 14.08 40.86
C SER A 97 12.84 12.71 40.54
N ARG A 98 11.75 12.36 41.24
CA ARG A 98 11.07 11.08 41.13
C ARG A 98 9.60 11.27 40.78
N HIS A 99 9.09 10.51 39.80
CA HIS A 99 7.70 10.54 39.41
C HIS A 99 7.03 9.21 39.79
N TYR A 100 5.78 9.27 40.21
CA TYR A 100 5.01 8.14 40.65
C TYR A 100 3.65 8.10 39.94
N ASP A 101 3.11 6.92 39.70
CA ASP A 101 1.75 6.71 39.20
C ASP A 101 0.69 6.92 40.31
N GLU A 102 -0.60 6.81 39.95
CA GLU A 102 -1.72 6.94 40.88
C GLU A 102 -1.76 5.82 41.95
N ASP A 103 -1.10 4.70 41.72
CA ASP A 103 -0.94 3.63 42.71
C ASP A 103 0.24 3.89 43.66
N GLY A 104 1.05 4.92 43.39
CA GLY A 104 2.22 5.32 44.16
C GLY A 104 3.50 4.56 43.79
N ARG A 105 3.52 3.89 42.63
CA ARG A 105 4.69 3.20 42.12
C ARG A 105 5.62 4.17 41.42
N LEU A 106 6.91 3.99 41.57
CA LEU A 106 7.93 4.79 40.90
C LEU A 106 7.88 4.53 39.39
N THR A 107 7.77 5.59 38.58
CA THR A 107 7.74 5.51 37.11
C THR A 107 8.95 6.13 36.46
N LYS A 108 9.59 7.15 37.10
CA LYS A 108 10.81 7.79 36.58
C LYS A 108 11.71 8.29 37.70
N GLU A 109 13.01 8.19 37.49
CA GLU A 109 14.05 8.88 38.25
C GLU A 109 14.95 9.68 37.32
N MET A 110 15.19 10.92 37.70
CA MET A 110 16.01 11.88 36.94
C MET A 110 16.84 12.70 37.89
N ILE A 111 17.95 13.23 37.43
CA ILE A 111 18.83 14.12 38.22
C ILE A 111 18.90 15.46 37.51
N TYR A 112 18.77 16.53 38.29
CA TYR A 112 18.85 17.91 37.80
C TYR A 112 20.02 18.65 38.44
N GLN A 113 20.63 19.56 37.68
CA GLN A 113 21.53 20.59 38.15
C GLN A 113 21.11 21.92 37.52
N ASP A 114 20.77 22.91 38.34
CA ASP A 114 20.27 24.23 37.90
C ASP A 114 19.10 24.13 36.89
N SER A 115 18.14 23.21 37.12
CA SER A 115 17.00 22.89 36.26
C SER A 115 17.36 22.23 34.92
N VAL A 116 18.59 21.80 34.72
CA VAL A 116 19.05 21.04 33.55
C VAL A 116 19.19 19.58 33.91
N LEU A 117 18.69 18.66 33.06
CA LEU A 117 18.86 17.21 33.25
C LEU A 117 20.34 16.84 33.14
N VAL A 118 20.81 16.06 34.12
CA VAL A 118 22.20 15.55 34.18
C VAL A 118 22.23 14.16 34.79
N GLY A 119 23.29 13.39 34.48
CA GLY A 119 23.51 12.08 35.11
C GLY A 119 22.47 11.03 34.75
N LYS A 120 22.22 10.11 35.68
CA LYS A 120 21.39 8.93 35.50
C LYS A 120 19.93 9.28 35.24
N TYR A 121 19.32 8.56 34.26
CA TYR A 121 17.90 8.57 33.97
C TYR A 121 17.39 7.13 34.00
N LEU A 122 16.30 6.91 34.74
CA LEU A 122 15.62 5.61 34.78
C LEU A 122 14.11 5.85 34.54
N GLU A 123 13.54 5.00 33.71
CA GLU A 123 12.08 4.86 33.56
C GLU A 123 11.71 3.40 33.91
N TYR A 124 10.58 3.24 34.58
CA TYR A 124 10.12 1.93 35.05
C TYR A 124 8.79 1.58 34.35
N PHE A 125 8.51 0.30 34.22
CA PHE A 125 7.20 -0.16 33.79
C PHE A 125 6.17 0.19 34.89
N GLY A 126 5.07 0.80 34.46
CA GLY A 126 3.92 1.04 35.34
C GLY A 126 3.07 -0.22 35.54
N LYS A 127 1.81 -0.04 35.90
CA LYS A 127 0.84 -1.14 35.96
C LYS A 127 0.63 -1.70 34.55
N THR A 128 1.05 -2.95 34.29
CA THR A 128 0.77 -3.65 33.04
C THR A 128 -0.56 -4.37 33.16
N GLY A 129 -1.39 -4.30 32.12
CA GLY A 129 -2.67 -5.02 32.02
C GLY A 129 -2.53 -6.48 31.64
N ALA A 130 -1.29 -6.99 31.50
CA ALA A 130 -1.04 -8.38 31.11
C ALA A 130 -1.20 -9.34 32.32
N PRO A 131 -1.75 -10.53 32.13
CA PRO A 131 -1.76 -11.57 33.15
C PRO A 131 -0.34 -12.12 33.32
N GLY A 132 0.38 -11.60 34.30
CA GLY A 132 1.74 -11.97 34.68
C GLY A 132 2.26 -11.00 35.74
N TYR A 133 3.01 -11.50 36.71
CA TYR A 133 3.64 -10.67 37.74
C TYR A 133 4.84 -9.93 37.09
N VAL A 134 4.71 -8.63 36.85
CA VAL A 134 5.84 -7.75 36.54
C VAL A 134 6.28 -7.06 37.82
N ASP A 135 7.59 -7.17 38.12
CA ASP A 135 8.17 -6.42 39.25
C ASP A 135 7.93 -4.93 39.03
N PRO A 136 7.24 -4.22 39.94
CA PRO A 136 6.99 -2.80 39.80
C PRO A 136 8.28 -1.94 39.81
N LYS A 137 9.44 -2.55 40.08
CA LYS A 137 10.77 -1.93 39.95
C LYS A 137 11.48 -2.32 38.66
N GLN A 138 10.80 -3.06 37.76
CA GLN A 138 11.40 -3.42 36.49
C GLN A 138 11.71 -2.16 35.66
N VAL A 139 12.98 -1.98 35.32
CA VAL A 139 13.45 -0.87 34.50
C VAL A 139 12.95 -1.05 33.09
N LYS A 140 12.39 0.00 32.51
CA LYS A 140 11.98 0.10 31.11
C LYS A 140 13.05 0.78 30.25
N VAL A 141 13.62 1.87 30.79
CA VAL A 141 14.68 2.63 30.11
C VAL A 141 15.76 3.01 31.12
N ASP A 142 17.00 2.77 30.75
CA ASP A 142 18.22 3.15 31.49
C ASP A 142 19.10 4.00 30.57
N GLY A 143 19.48 5.20 31.02
CA GLY A 143 20.32 6.08 30.23
C GLY A 143 20.94 7.20 31.05
N GLN A 144 21.59 8.12 30.38
CA GLN A 144 22.26 9.26 30.98
C GLN A 144 22.01 10.55 30.19
N TYR A 145 21.96 11.65 30.93
CA TYR A 145 21.92 13.01 30.37
C TYR A 145 23.19 13.79 30.73
N GLU A 146 23.67 14.58 29.81
CA GLU A 146 24.66 15.61 30.00
C GLU A 146 24.17 16.92 29.41
N LYS A 147 24.16 18.00 30.22
CA LYS A 147 23.67 19.35 29.80
C LYS A 147 22.28 19.31 29.12
N GLY A 148 21.37 18.46 29.63
CA GLY A 148 20.01 18.30 29.12
C GLY A 148 19.87 17.45 27.85
N ARG A 149 20.97 16.85 27.38
CA ARG A 149 20.98 16.00 26.17
C ARG A 149 21.34 14.56 26.53
N LYS A 150 20.75 13.60 25.80
CA LYS A 150 21.11 12.19 25.93
C LYS A 150 22.61 11.99 25.63
N THR A 151 23.29 11.20 26.44
CA THR A 151 24.71 10.84 26.26
C THR A 151 24.97 9.40 26.68
N GLY A 152 26.06 8.80 26.17
CA GLY A 152 26.44 7.43 26.51
C GLY A 152 25.46 6.37 26.06
N GLN A 153 25.48 5.25 26.75
CA GLN A 153 24.63 4.09 26.47
C GLN A 153 23.20 4.34 26.96
N TRP A 154 22.22 3.98 26.13
CA TRP A 154 20.80 3.92 26.45
C TRP A 154 20.28 2.52 26.21
N VAL A 155 19.65 1.92 27.21
CA VAL A 155 19.10 0.57 27.13
C VAL A 155 17.61 0.65 27.40
N THR A 156 16.84 0.11 26.48
CA THR A 156 15.39 -0.13 26.64
C THR A 156 15.16 -1.60 26.88
N PHE A 157 14.31 -1.95 27.81
CA PHE A 157 14.01 -3.32 28.20
C PHE A 157 12.56 -3.68 27.89
N TYR A 158 12.29 -4.95 27.67
CA TYR A 158 10.97 -5.54 27.71
C TYR A 158 10.45 -5.66 29.15
N GLU A 159 9.18 -5.93 29.32
CA GLU A 159 8.52 -6.02 30.65
C GLU A 159 9.11 -7.10 31.56
N PHE A 160 9.68 -8.14 30.98
CA PHE A 160 10.30 -9.26 31.71
C PHE A 160 11.80 -9.07 31.96
N GLY A 161 12.37 -7.93 31.55
CA GLY A 161 13.75 -7.56 31.88
C GLY A 161 14.76 -7.82 30.78
N GLU A 162 14.39 -8.48 29.70
CA GLU A 162 15.25 -8.67 28.54
C GLU A 162 15.49 -7.33 27.84
N VAL A 163 16.69 -7.17 27.29
CA VAL A 163 17.05 -5.99 26.50
C VAL A 163 16.23 -5.96 25.21
N ALA A 164 15.54 -4.87 24.94
CA ALA A 164 14.85 -4.62 23.69
C ALA A 164 15.71 -3.82 22.71
N ILE A 165 16.32 -2.71 23.18
CA ILE A 165 17.19 -1.86 22.38
C ILE A 165 18.41 -1.46 23.21
N ASN A 166 19.59 -1.55 22.61
CA ASN A 166 20.83 -1.01 23.14
C ASN A 166 21.42 -0.05 22.11
N GLU A 167 21.49 1.23 22.47
CA GLU A 167 21.90 2.31 21.57
C GLU A 167 22.79 3.32 22.29
N PHE A 168 23.57 4.09 21.54
CA PHE A 168 24.49 5.08 22.09
C PHE A 168 24.16 6.49 21.59
N TYR A 169 24.35 7.46 22.46
CA TYR A 169 24.10 8.89 22.19
C TYR A 169 25.30 9.75 22.49
N LYS A 170 25.47 10.80 21.68
CA LYS A 170 26.38 11.91 21.92
C LYS A 170 25.67 13.21 21.58
N ASP A 171 25.68 14.17 22.52
CA ASP A 171 25.01 15.47 22.36
C ASP A 171 23.52 15.38 21.93
N GLY A 172 22.83 14.33 22.36
CA GLY A 172 21.40 14.11 22.07
C GLY A 172 21.12 13.36 20.76
N LEU A 173 22.12 13.07 19.96
CA LEU A 173 22.00 12.31 18.71
C LEU A 173 22.55 10.89 18.89
N ARG A 174 21.95 9.90 18.20
CA ARG A 174 22.52 8.53 18.15
C ARG A 174 23.92 8.58 17.56
N GLU A 175 24.87 7.94 18.26
CA GLU A 175 26.28 7.93 17.87
C GLU A 175 26.93 6.66 18.40
N GLY A 176 27.10 5.65 17.54
CA GLY A 176 27.67 4.36 17.91
C GLY A 176 26.79 3.17 17.53
N PRO A 177 27.04 2.00 18.13
CA PRO A 177 26.27 0.79 17.87
C PRO A 177 24.78 0.96 18.20
N TYR A 178 23.94 0.35 17.35
CA TYR A 178 22.50 0.17 17.55
C TYR A 178 22.20 -1.31 17.47
N LEU A 179 21.66 -1.87 18.55
CA LEU A 179 21.29 -3.28 18.64
C LEU A 179 19.84 -3.37 19.12
N GLU A 180 19.03 -4.10 18.37
CA GLU A 180 17.62 -4.38 18.69
C GLU A 180 17.44 -5.88 18.86
N TYR A 181 16.67 -6.28 19.86
CA TYR A 181 16.46 -7.68 20.24
C TYR A 181 14.97 -8.03 20.28
N SER A 182 14.63 -9.29 20.07
CA SER A 182 13.30 -9.82 20.32
C SER A 182 13.02 -10.00 21.83
N PRO A 183 11.74 -10.22 22.23
CA PRO A 183 11.40 -10.54 23.62
C PRO A 183 12.10 -11.79 24.16
N GLU A 184 12.49 -12.72 23.27
CA GLU A 184 13.23 -13.94 23.62
C GLU A 184 14.76 -13.71 23.70
N GLY A 185 15.22 -12.47 23.51
CA GLY A 185 16.63 -12.07 23.60
C GLY A 185 17.44 -12.31 22.31
N PHE A 186 16.81 -12.58 21.16
CA PHE A 186 17.51 -12.77 19.90
C PHE A 186 17.75 -11.44 19.19
N LEU A 187 18.96 -11.26 18.63
CA LEU A 187 19.31 -10.07 17.85
C LEU A 187 18.42 -9.97 16.59
N ILE A 188 17.69 -8.84 16.45
CA ILE A 188 16.84 -8.53 15.30
C ILE A 188 17.54 -7.58 14.35
N THR A 189 18.18 -6.52 14.89
CA THR A 189 18.85 -5.49 14.09
C THR A 189 20.21 -5.17 14.68
N GLU A 190 21.21 -5.13 13.82
CA GLU A 190 22.56 -4.68 14.09
C GLU A 190 22.91 -3.57 13.11
N ALA A 191 23.24 -2.39 13.63
CA ALA A 191 23.58 -1.23 12.83
C ALA A 191 24.56 -0.33 13.60
N PHE A 192 25.12 0.65 12.90
CA PHE A 192 25.88 1.74 13.49
C PHE A 192 25.22 3.08 13.13
N ALA A 193 25.17 4.01 14.05
CA ALA A 193 24.61 5.34 13.84
C ALA A 193 25.69 6.42 14.02
N THR A 194 25.61 7.46 13.20
CA THR A 194 26.40 8.68 13.31
C THR A 194 25.50 9.88 13.12
N LYS A 195 25.58 10.84 14.03
CA LYS A 195 24.75 12.06 14.01
C LYS A 195 23.25 11.78 13.88
N GLY A 196 22.77 10.73 14.52
CA GLY A 196 21.36 10.34 14.55
C GLY A 196 20.87 9.47 13.40
N GLN A 197 21.69 9.19 12.40
CA GLN A 197 21.36 8.40 11.21
C GLN A 197 22.20 7.13 11.14
N PHE A 198 21.65 6.05 10.57
CA PHE A 198 22.45 4.85 10.30
C PHE A 198 23.58 5.16 9.32
N ASN A 199 24.78 4.65 9.62
CA ASN A 199 25.98 4.92 8.85
C ASN A 199 26.98 3.76 9.04
N GLY A 200 27.29 3.02 7.97
CA GLY A 200 28.08 1.78 8.01
C GLY A 200 27.23 0.53 7.83
N ASP A 201 27.74 -0.59 8.28
CA ASP A 201 27.09 -1.90 8.10
C ASP A 201 25.74 -1.98 8.80
N PHE A 202 24.80 -2.65 8.13
CA PHE A 202 23.46 -2.93 8.61
C PHE A 202 23.13 -4.41 8.39
N LYS A 203 22.57 -5.05 9.41
CA LYS A 203 22.02 -6.40 9.33
C LYS A 203 20.70 -6.47 10.07
N ARG A 204 19.72 -7.12 9.46
CA ARG A 204 18.45 -7.52 10.08
C ARG A 204 18.34 -9.02 10.04
N TYR A 205 17.87 -9.60 11.12
CA TYR A 205 17.72 -11.04 11.30
C TYR A 205 16.23 -11.42 11.39
N TYR A 206 15.88 -12.57 10.84
CA TYR A 206 14.55 -13.18 10.98
C TYR A 206 14.47 -14.12 12.19
N LEU A 207 15.53 -14.90 12.40
CA LEU A 207 15.74 -15.83 13.50
C LEU A 207 17.20 -15.69 13.97
N PRO A 208 17.58 -16.30 15.11
CA PRO A 208 18.96 -16.28 15.57
C PRO A 208 19.95 -16.67 14.46
N ASN A 209 20.85 -15.76 14.13
CA ASN A 209 21.89 -15.93 13.09
C ASN A 209 21.36 -16.19 11.66
N VAL A 210 20.06 -15.99 11.39
CA VAL A 210 19.46 -16.07 10.04
C VAL A 210 19.19 -14.67 9.54
N ILE A 211 20.07 -14.17 8.67
CA ILE A 211 19.96 -12.82 8.09
C ILE A 211 18.71 -12.73 7.21
N LEU A 212 17.92 -11.68 7.39
CA LEU A 212 16.82 -11.29 6.53
C LEU A 212 17.25 -10.26 5.49
N GLU A 213 18.08 -9.29 5.92
CA GLU A 213 18.56 -8.20 5.07
C GLU A 213 19.92 -7.73 5.55
N SER A 214 20.82 -7.40 4.62
CA SER A 214 22.13 -6.83 4.93
C SER A 214 22.59 -5.88 3.84
N GLY A 215 23.37 -4.86 4.24
CA GLY A 215 23.94 -3.86 3.36
C GLY A 215 24.64 -2.77 4.15
N GLN A 216 24.78 -1.60 3.54
CA GLN A 216 25.40 -0.44 4.16
C GLN A 216 24.52 0.81 4.04
N TYR A 217 24.56 1.60 5.08
CA TYR A 217 23.98 2.95 5.09
C TYR A 217 25.09 4.01 5.09
N LYS A 218 24.79 5.15 4.49
CA LYS A 218 25.57 6.38 4.61
C LYS A 218 24.59 7.53 4.84
N ASN A 219 24.70 8.17 6.00
CA ASN A 219 23.78 9.25 6.39
C ASN A 219 22.29 8.88 6.22
N GLY A 220 21.91 7.68 6.63
CA GLY A 220 20.53 7.18 6.59
C GLY A 220 20.04 6.70 5.24
N VAL A 221 20.82 6.76 4.18
CA VAL A 221 20.47 6.21 2.85
C VAL A 221 21.24 4.91 2.57
N LYS A 222 20.58 3.95 1.89
CA LYS A 222 21.20 2.70 1.44
C LYS A 222 22.26 3.00 0.39
N ILE A 223 23.44 2.39 0.53
CA ILE A 223 24.54 2.49 -0.45
C ILE A 223 25.15 1.11 -0.71
N GLY A 224 25.87 0.98 -1.85
CA GLY A 224 26.57 -0.26 -2.19
C GLY A 224 25.65 -1.45 -2.37
N ASP A 225 26.13 -2.61 -2.00
CA ASP A 225 25.50 -3.90 -2.23
C ASP A 225 24.53 -4.25 -1.10
N TRP A 226 23.26 -4.49 -1.45
CA TRP A 226 22.24 -4.96 -0.52
C TRP A 226 21.77 -6.35 -0.88
N LYS A 227 21.61 -7.18 0.15
CA LYS A 227 21.09 -8.54 0.02
C LYS A 227 19.87 -8.72 0.91
N ARG A 228 18.82 -9.27 0.34
CA ARG A 228 17.61 -9.65 1.06
C ARG A 228 17.37 -11.15 0.87
N TYR A 229 16.92 -11.81 1.91
CA TYR A 229 16.72 -13.26 1.95
C TYR A 229 15.26 -13.58 2.26
N PHE A 230 14.77 -14.70 1.75
CA PHE A 230 13.45 -15.20 2.14
C PHE A 230 13.42 -15.53 3.64
N PRO A 231 12.35 -15.11 4.36
CA PRO A 231 12.23 -15.33 5.79
C PRO A 231 12.47 -16.78 6.21
N GLY A 232 13.32 -16.99 7.22
CA GLY A 232 13.64 -18.33 7.75
C GLY A 232 14.55 -19.17 6.87
N THR A 233 15.12 -18.62 5.79
CA THR A 233 16.01 -19.33 4.87
C THR A 233 17.36 -18.64 4.70
N LYS A 234 18.28 -19.29 3.98
CA LYS A 234 19.52 -18.67 3.46
C LYS A 234 19.44 -18.39 1.96
N ILE A 235 18.23 -18.49 1.39
CA ILE A 235 18.01 -18.29 -0.04
C ILE A 235 17.81 -16.80 -0.27
N LEU A 236 18.58 -16.23 -1.18
CA LEU A 236 18.42 -14.84 -1.62
C LEU A 236 17.03 -14.62 -2.19
N GLU A 237 16.41 -13.51 -1.81
CA GLU A 237 15.20 -12.95 -2.41
C GLU A 237 15.58 -11.86 -3.42
N ALA A 238 16.58 -11.02 -3.07
CA ALA A 238 17.04 -9.95 -3.96
C ALA A 238 18.52 -9.59 -3.69
N GLU A 239 19.20 -9.17 -4.76
CA GLU A 239 20.45 -8.43 -4.77
C GLU A 239 20.20 -7.07 -5.40
N GLU A 240 20.52 -6.01 -4.68
CA GLU A 240 20.22 -4.62 -5.01
C GLU A 240 21.50 -3.79 -4.91
N PHE A 241 21.69 -2.83 -5.80
CA PHE A 241 22.90 -2.00 -5.85
C PHE A 241 22.53 -0.52 -5.83
N PHE A 242 23.20 0.24 -4.98
CA PHE A 242 22.97 1.67 -4.80
C PHE A 242 24.26 2.48 -4.95
N THR A 243 24.16 3.66 -5.52
CA THR A 243 25.26 4.63 -5.56
C THR A 243 25.58 5.16 -4.16
N GLN A 244 26.63 5.98 -4.03
CA GLN A 244 26.99 6.66 -2.79
C GLN A 244 25.95 7.69 -2.32
N GLU A 245 25.04 8.09 -3.21
CA GLU A 245 23.90 8.99 -2.96
C GLU A 245 22.59 8.25 -2.70
N GLY A 246 22.59 6.89 -2.74
CA GLY A 246 21.42 6.06 -2.50
C GLY A 246 20.52 5.87 -3.72
N LEU A 247 21.01 6.13 -4.92
CA LEU A 247 20.27 5.92 -6.16
C LEU A 247 20.48 4.48 -6.65
N ARG A 248 19.44 3.86 -7.23
CA ARG A 248 19.55 2.52 -7.86
C ARG A 248 20.58 2.56 -8.97
N THR A 249 21.46 1.57 -8.99
CA THR A 249 22.49 1.44 -10.04
C THR A 249 22.83 -0.03 -10.27
N GLY A 250 23.48 -0.33 -11.40
CA GLY A 250 23.90 -1.70 -11.71
C GLY A 250 22.76 -2.68 -11.97
N GLN A 251 23.08 -3.94 -11.88
CA GLN A 251 22.17 -5.03 -12.17
C GLN A 251 21.52 -5.55 -10.89
N TRP A 252 20.20 -5.39 -10.77
CA TRP A 252 19.37 -5.91 -9.70
C TRP A 252 18.87 -7.30 -10.06
N LYS A 253 18.97 -8.24 -9.10
CA LYS A 253 18.52 -9.63 -9.29
C LYS A 253 17.50 -10.01 -8.23
N TYR A 254 16.43 -10.64 -8.68
CA TYR A 254 15.39 -11.18 -7.83
C TYR A 254 15.33 -12.70 -8.03
N TYR A 255 14.98 -13.41 -6.99
CA TYR A 255 15.03 -14.86 -6.98
C TYR A 255 13.71 -15.47 -6.54
N TYR A 256 13.42 -16.66 -7.02
CA TYR A 256 12.40 -17.53 -6.45
C TYR A 256 12.89 -18.18 -5.15
N GLN A 257 11.96 -18.68 -4.32
CA GLN A 257 12.29 -19.46 -3.11
C GLN A 257 13.14 -20.71 -3.39
N THR A 258 13.19 -21.16 -4.63
CA THR A 258 14.07 -22.24 -5.09
C THR A 258 15.53 -21.82 -5.28
N GLY A 259 15.84 -20.53 -5.11
CA GLY A 259 17.17 -19.94 -5.35
C GLY A 259 17.46 -19.67 -6.83
N ARG A 260 16.50 -19.88 -7.72
CA ARG A 260 16.65 -19.57 -9.15
C ARG A 260 16.32 -18.12 -9.42
N ILE A 261 16.98 -17.53 -10.42
CA ILE A 261 16.70 -16.16 -10.84
C ILE A 261 15.26 -16.07 -11.34
N ALA A 262 14.51 -15.08 -10.85
CA ALA A 262 13.15 -14.75 -11.29
C ALA A 262 13.16 -13.55 -12.22
N ARG A 263 14.01 -12.54 -11.95
CA ARG A 263 14.08 -11.31 -12.73
C ARG A 263 15.43 -10.63 -12.61
N ILE A 264 15.88 -10.01 -13.70
CA ILE A 264 17.07 -9.16 -13.77
C ILE A 264 16.65 -7.80 -14.31
N GLU A 265 17.01 -6.74 -13.61
CA GLU A 265 16.76 -5.35 -13.97
C GLU A 265 18.09 -4.58 -13.93
N THR A 266 18.26 -3.59 -14.79
CA THR A 266 19.46 -2.76 -14.78
C THR A 266 19.07 -1.30 -14.64
N TYR A 267 19.78 -0.61 -13.77
CA TYR A 267 19.54 0.80 -13.45
C TYR A 267 20.80 1.66 -13.56
N GLU A 268 20.62 2.91 -13.90
CA GLU A 268 21.61 3.97 -13.73
C GLU A 268 20.92 5.18 -13.09
N ASN A 269 21.34 5.56 -11.88
CA ASN A 269 20.79 6.70 -11.12
C ASN A 269 19.25 6.70 -11.02
N ASN A 270 18.65 5.56 -10.63
CA ASN A 270 17.21 5.27 -10.55
C ASN A 270 16.51 5.13 -11.92
N ILE A 271 17.20 5.32 -13.03
CA ILE A 271 16.63 5.22 -14.36
C ILE A 271 16.82 3.79 -14.88
N ALA A 272 15.75 3.17 -15.39
CA ALA A 272 15.81 1.86 -16.04
C ALA A 272 16.62 1.98 -17.35
N ILE A 273 17.60 1.07 -17.52
CA ILE A 273 18.44 1.02 -18.72
C ILE A 273 18.67 -0.43 -19.16
N GLY A 274 19.14 -0.59 -20.40
CA GLY A 274 19.57 -1.88 -20.94
C GLY A 274 18.42 -2.91 -21.00
N THR A 275 18.80 -4.17 -21.00
CA THR A 275 17.85 -5.27 -21.14
C THR A 275 17.43 -5.82 -19.79
N TRP A 276 16.10 -5.90 -19.58
CA TRP A 276 15.48 -6.54 -18.43
C TRP A 276 14.96 -7.92 -18.85
N GLU A 277 15.15 -8.89 -17.97
CA GLU A 277 14.77 -10.28 -18.21
C GLU A 277 13.95 -10.83 -17.04
N GLU A 278 12.89 -11.54 -17.35
CA GLU A 278 12.09 -12.31 -16.40
C GLU A 278 12.18 -13.80 -16.76
N TYR A 279 12.13 -14.66 -15.77
CA TYR A 279 12.29 -16.10 -15.96
C TYR A 279 11.15 -16.86 -15.30
N PHE A 280 10.78 -18.00 -15.87
CA PHE A 280 9.90 -18.97 -15.22
C PHE A 280 10.64 -19.75 -14.12
N PRO A 281 9.91 -20.38 -13.17
CA PRO A 281 10.53 -21.22 -12.15
C PRO A 281 11.36 -22.40 -12.69
N ASN A 282 11.11 -22.83 -13.93
CA ASN A 282 11.90 -23.86 -14.65
C ASN A 282 13.20 -23.33 -15.27
N LYS A 283 13.55 -22.05 -15.09
CA LYS A 283 14.70 -21.31 -15.64
C LYS A 283 14.54 -20.86 -17.11
N ALA A 284 13.45 -21.20 -17.80
CA ALA A 284 13.21 -20.69 -19.15
C ALA A 284 12.98 -19.17 -19.07
N LEU A 285 13.45 -18.45 -20.07
CA LEU A 285 13.19 -17.02 -20.21
C LEU A 285 11.66 -16.84 -20.37
N SER A 286 11.07 -15.94 -19.61
CA SER A 286 9.64 -15.60 -19.68
C SER A 286 9.41 -14.33 -20.47
N LYS A 287 10.29 -13.33 -20.26
CA LYS A 287 10.16 -12.03 -20.92
C LYS A 287 11.51 -11.35 -21.09
N ARG A 288 11.69 -10.63 -22.20
CA ARG A 288 12.81 -9.74 -22.44
C ARG A 288 12.30 -8.40 -22.96
N LYS A 289 12.75 -7.32 -22.35
CA LYS A 289 12.39 -5.96 -22.70
C LYS A 289 13.57 -5.03 -22.49
N SER A 290 13.83 -4.13 -23.42
CA SER A 290 14.92 -3.16 -23.30
C SER A 290 14.42 -1.78 -22.94
N PHE A 291 15.27 -1.01 -22.27
CA PHE A 291 15.01 0.37 -21.84
C PHE A 291 16.17 1.28 -22.22
N ASP A 292 15.82 2.48 -22.64
CA ASP A 292 16.73 3.60 -22.79
C ASP A 292 16.18 4.80 -22.02
N LEU A 293 16.97 5.37 -21.11
CA LEU A 293 16.59 6.49 -20.22
C LEU A 293 15.22 6.32 -19.55
N GLY A 294 14.90 5.10 -19.10
CA GLY A 294 13.64 4.75 -18.44
C GLY A 294 12.48 4.44 -19.40
N VAL A 295 12.69 4.60 -20.69
CA VAL A 295 11.66 4.42 -21.71
C VAL A 295 11.83 3.06 -22.39
N PRO A 296 10.78 2.23 -22.52
CA PRO A 296 10.83 1.00 -23.30
C PRO A 296 11.25 1.25 -24.74
N THR A 297 12.21 0.46 -25.25
CA THR A 297 12.74 0.60 -26.61
C THR A 297 13.20 -0.74 -27.18
N GLY A 298 13.28 -0.82 -28.52
CA GLY A 298 13.83 -1.99 -29.22
C GLY A 298 12.97 -3.23 -29.11
N GLU A 299 13.60 -4.40 -29.25
CA GLU A 299 12.93 -5.68 -29.30
C GLU A 299 12.24 -6.05 -27.98
N TYR A 300 11.03 -6.58 -28.10
CA TYR A 300 10.25 -7.19 -27.02
C TYR A 300 10.00 -8.65 -27.34
N LEU A 301 10.31 -9.52 -26.39
CA LEU A 301 10.06 -10.95 -26.49
C LEU A 301 9.35 -11.45 -25.22
N GLU A 302 8.33 -12.26 -25.43
CA GLU A 302 7.64 -13.02 -24.36
C GLU A 302 7.61 -14.49 -24.77
N TYR A 303 7.69 -15.39 -23.81
CA TYR A 303 7.84 -16.81 -24.05
C TYR A 303 6.77 -17.62 -23.31
N HIS A 304 6.39 -18.75 -23.85
CA HIS A 304 5.68 -19.79 -23.13
C HIS A 304 6.62 -20.52 -22.14
N SER A 305 6.07 -21.17 -21.15
CA SER A 305 6.86 -21.93 -20.17
C SER A 305 7.64 -23.13 -20.80
N SER A 306 7.28 -23.51 -22.01
CA SER A 306 8.03 -24.48 -22.86
C SER A 306 9.33 -23.91 -23.41
N GLY A 307 9.48 -22.58 -23.46
CA GLY A 307 10.60 -21.87 -24.05
C GLY A 307 10.37 -21.33 -25.46
N GLU A 308 9.22 -21.67 -26.07
CA GLU A 308 8.82 -21.11 -27.36
C GLU A 308 8.35 -19.66 -27.22
N ILE A 309 8.57 -18.84 -28.25
CA ILE A 309 8.11 -17.45 -28.27
C ILE A 309 6.58 -17.42 -28.23
N SER A 310 6.01 -16.63 -27.32
CA SER A 310 4.57 -16.35 -27.25
C SER A 310 4.20 -15.03 -27.89
N VAL A 311 5.06 -14.00 -27.72
CA VAL A 311 4.88 -12.67 -28.32
C VAL A 311 6.23 -12.12 -28.77
N LYS A 312 6.25 -11.52 -29.97
CA LYS A 312 7.40 -10.80 -30.50
C LYS A 312 6.94 -9.46 -31.08
N GLY A 313 7.69 -8.40 -30.80
CA GLY A 313 7.44 -7.07 -31.35
C GLY A 313 8.55 -6.10 -30.99
N GLN A 314 8.26 -4.83 -31.10
CA GLN A 314 9.22 -3.79 -30.72
C GLN A 314 8.54 -2.59 -30.11
N TYR A 315 9.28 -1.90 -29.25
CA TYR A 315 8.91 -0.60 -28.69
C TYR A 315 9.72 0.51 -29.35
N GLU A 316 9.06 1.61 -29.57
CA GLU A 316 9.68 2.86 -30.02
C GLU A 316 9.12 4.01 -29.18
N ASN A 317 10.01 4.81 -28.56
CA ASN A 317 9.60 5.90 -27.67
C ASN A 317 8.58 5.51 -26.58
N GLY A 318 8.69 4.30 -26.04
CA GLY A 318 7.84 3.81 -24.97
C GLY A 318 6.54 3.11 -25.39
N ALA A 319 6.18 3.19 -26.66
CA ALA A 319 4.96 2.62 -27.21
C ALA A 319 5.24 1.43 -28.16
N LYS A 320 4.29 0.50 -28.27
CA LYS A 320 4.34 -0.56 -29.29
C LYS A 320 4.33 0.08 -30.67
N SER A 321 5.28 -0.36 -31.53
CA SER A 321 5.44 0.14 -32.90
C SER A 321 5.81 -0.99 -33.85
N GLY A 322 5.46 -0.86 -35.14
CA GLY A 322 5.80 -1.82 -36.18
C GLY A 322 5.14 -3.19 -35.99
N LEU A 323 5.78 -4.21 -36.53
CA LEU A 323 5.23 -5.58 -36.63
C LEU A 323 5.22 -6.28 -35.27
N TRP A 324 4.05 -6.78 -34.88
CA TRP A 324 3.84 -7.63 -33.71
C TRP A 324 3.26 -8.97 -34.13
N GLN A 325 3.76 -10.02 -33.48
CA GLN A 325 3.38 -11.39 -33.71
C GLN A 325 3.07 -12.07 -32.38
N SER A 326 2.04 -12.89 -32.33
CA SER A 326 1.80 -13.78 -31.20
C SER A 326 1.64 -15.22 -31.67
N PHE A 327 1.99 -16.17 -30.81
CA PHE A 327 2.12 -17.57 -31.15
C PHE A 327 1.41 -18.46 -30.12
N TYR A 328 0.90 -19.56 -30.56
CA TYR A 328 0.43 -20.65 -29.71
C TYR A 328 1.60 -21.37 -29.01
N PRO A 329 1.34 -22.14 -27.94
CA PRO A 329 2.40 -22.87 -27.22
C PRO A 329 3.17 -23.91 -28.07
N ASP A 330 2.62 -24.34 -29.18
CA ASP A 330 3.24 -25.25 -30.16
C ASP A 330 4.05 -24.52 -31.23
N GLY A 331 4.18 -23.19 -31.13
CA GLY A 331 4.94 -22.34 -32.04
C GLY A 331 4.20 -21.88 -33.31
N HIS A 332 2.96 -22.33 -33.53
CA HIS A 332 2.16 -21.85 -34.67
C HIS A 332 1.75 -20.39 -34.43
N LEU A 333 1.74 -19.59 -35.51
CA LEU A 333 1.33 -18.20 -35.48
C LEU A 333 -0.15 -18.10 -35.09
N TYR A 334 -0.46 -17.27 -34.05
CA TYR A 334 -1.83 -16.94 -33.67
C TYR A 334 -2.27 -15.64 -34.32
N SER A 335 -1.45 -14.57 -34.23
CA SER A 335 -1.80 -13.29 -34.86
C SER A 335 -0.56 -12.54 -35.33
N ILE A 336 -0.77 -11.70 -36.35
CA ILE A 336 0.26 -10.81 -36.91
C ILE A 336 -0.38 -9.52 -37.40
N GLY A 337 0.24 -8.39 -37.10
CA GLY A 337 -0.18 -7.08 -37.55
C GLY A 337 0.71 -5.98 -37.02
N GLU A 338 0.39 -4.74 -37.34
CA GLU A 338 1.17 -3.61 -36.94
C GLU A 338 0.54 -2.83 -35.79
N TYR A 339 1.39 -2.29 -34.92
CA TYR A 339 1.04 -1.27 -33.95
C TYR A 339 1.64 0.08 -34.35
N LYS A 340 0.92 1.14 -34.04
CA LYS A 340 1.39 2.51 -34.09
C LYS A 340 0.98 3.23 -32.81
N ASN A 341 1.96 3.60 -31.97
CA ASN A 341 1.72 4.22 -30.66
C ASN A 341 0.72 3.43 -29.79
N ASP A 342 1.00 2.14 -29.56
CA ASP A 342 0.16 1.19 -28.80
C ASP A 342 -1.19 0.82 -29.42
N LEU A 343 -1.58 1.43 -30.54
CA LEU A 343 -2.85 1.14 -31.22
C LEU A 343 -2.60 0.21 -32.40
N LYS A 344 -3.45 -0.83 -32.55
CA LYS A 344 -3.45 -1.66 -33.77
C LYS A 344 -3.70 -0.80 -34.99
N SER A 345 -2.94 -1.03 -36.06
CA SER A 345 -3.06 -0.32 -37.32
C SER A 345 -2.85 -1.26 -38.49
N GLU A 346 -3.30 -0.84 -39.68
CA GLU A 346 -3.18 -1.62 -40.92
C GLU A 346 -3.83 -3.01 -40.80
N VAL A 347 -3.41 -3.97 -41.65
CA VAL A 347 -4.04 -5.30 -41.72
C VAL A 347 -3.53 -6.21 -40.64
N TRP A 348 -4.47 -6.77 -39.89
CA TRP A 348 -4.23 -7.84 -38.93
C TRP A 348 -4.76 -9.17 -39.45
N LYS A 349 -4.01 -10.27 -39.17
CA LYS A 349 -4.36 -11.62 -39.51
C LYS A 349 -4.36 -12.50 -38.26
N TYR A 350 -5.32 -13.39 -38.18
CA TYR A 350 -5.49 -14.32 -37.07
C TYR A 350 -5.58 -15.75 -37.59
N PHE A 351 -4.92 -16.68 -36.94
CA PHE A 351 -4.82 -18.06 -37.35
C PHE A 351 -5.27 -19.00 -36.23
N ASN A 352 -5.82 -20.15 -36.58
CA ASN A 352 -6.09 -21.22 -35.63
C ASN A 352 -4.81 -22.01 -35.29
N LYS A 353 -4.93 -22.97 -34.35
CA LYS A 353 -3.79 -23.79 -33.88
C LYS A 353 -3.10 -24.63 -34.96
N ILE A 354 -3.75 -24.90 -36.06
CA ILE A 354 -3.17 -25.64 -37.20
C ILE A 354 -2.68 -24.73 -38.34
N GLY A 355 -2.61 -23.42 -38.09
CA GLY A 355 -2.05 -22.44 -39.01
C GLY A 355 -3.00 -21.95 -40.12
N ILE A 356 -4.30 -22.27 -40.03
CA ILE A 356 -5.28 -21.79 -41.01
C ILE A 356 -5.75 -20.38 -40.61
N LEU A 357 -5.82 -19.48 -41.60
CA LEU A 357 -6.35 -18.14 -41.44
C LEU A 357 -7.83 -18.20 -41.03
N ILE A 358 -8.21 -17.58 -39.91
CA ILE A 358 -9.56 -17.52 -39.37
C ILE A 358 -10.18 -16.13 -39.37
N ALA A 359 -9.37 -15.07 -39.40
CA ALA A 359 -9.86 -13.71 -39.57
C ALA A 359 -8.76 -12.80 -40.13
N GLU A 360 -9.15 -11.82 -40.93
CA GLU A 360 -8.29 -10.72 -41.35
C GLU A 360 -9.10 -9.45 -41.63
N GLY A 361 -8.47 -8.31 -41.36
CA GLY A 361 -9.05 -7.01 -41.63
C GLY A 361 -8.18 -5.88 -41.17
N LYS A 362 -8.57 -4.67 -41.47
CA LYS A 362 -7.80 -3.47 -41.15
C LYS A 362 -8.23 -2.89 -39.81
N TYR A 363 -7.26 -2.37 -39.08
CA TYR A 363 -7.47 -1.51 -37.90
C TYR A 363 -7.14 -0.06 -38.23
N LEU A 364 -7.92 0.86 -37.71
CA LEU A 364 -7.68 2.30 -37.72
C LEU A 364 -7.86 2.82 -36.29
N LEU A 365 -6.81 3.46 -35.74
CA LEU A 365 -6.82 3.98 -34.35
C LEU A 365 -7.17 2.93 -33.28
N GLY A 366 -6.81 1.67 -33.53
CA GLY A 366 -7.06 0.55 -32.61
C GLY A 366 -8.40 -0.16 -32.79
N GLU A 367 -9.29 0.37 -33.63
CA GLU A 367 -10.64 -0.17 -33.90
C GLU A 367 -10.68 -0.83 -35.29
N GLU A 368 -11.55 -1.86 -35.46
CA GLU A 368 -11.78 -2.45 -36.78
C GLU A 368 -12.32 -1.39 -37.74
N ASP A 369 -11.72 -1.34 -38.95
CA ASP A 369 -12.15 -0.38 -39.97
C ASP A 369 -11.98 -0.95 -41.37
N GLY A 370 -12.95 -0.68 -42.25
CA GLY A 370 -12.96 -1.24 -43.60
C GLY A 370 -13.40 -2.70 -43.65
N GLN A 371 -12.97 -3.41 -44.70
CA GLN A 371 -13.42 -4.76 -44.96
C GLN A 371 -12.76 -5.77 -44.03
N TRP A 372 -13.59 -6.67 -43.47
CA TRP A 372 -13.19 -7.78 -42.63
C TRP A 372 -13.69 -9.10 -43.18
N PHE A 373 -12.83 -10.13 -43.09
CA PHE A 373 -13.11 -11.51 -43.50
C PHE A 373 -12.96 -12.41 -42.29
N TYR A 374 -13.91 -13.31 -42.14
CA TYR A 374 -13.87 -14.39 -41.16
C TYR A 374 -14.01 -15.73 -41.86
N TYR A 375 -13.30 -16.71 -41.37
CA TYR A 375 -13.25 -18.04 -42.00
C TYR A 375 -13.60 -19.14 -40.99
N TYR A 376 -14.10 -20.25 -41.48
CA TYR A 376 -14.22 -21.46 -40.71
C TYR A 376 -12.84 -22.07 -40.42
N ASP A 377 -12.77 -23.03 -39.46
CA ASP A 377 -11.53 -23.70 -39.11
C ASP A 377 -10.87 -24.43 -40.28
N GLY A 378 -11.64 -24.80 -41.29
CA GLY A 378 -11.16 -25.36 -42.56
C GLY A 378 -10.71 -24.33 -43.60
N GLY A 379 -10.76 -23.03 -43.31
CA GLY A 379 -10.32 -21.96 -44.19
C GLY A 379 -11.35 -21.45 -45.20
N GLN A 380 -12.58 -22.01 -45.17
CA GLN A 380 -13.68 -21.52 -46.04
C GLN A 380 -14.23 -20.21 -45.47
N LEU A 381 -14.62 -19.28 -46.36
CA LEU A 381 -15.21 -18.01 -45.95
C LEU A 381 -16.49 -18.24 -45.14
N LYS A 382 -16.55 -17.66 -43.93
CA LYS A 382 -17.69 -17.71 -43.01
C LYS A 382 -18.52 -16.43 -43.08
N SER A 383 -17.83 -15.29 -43.06
CA SER A 383 -18.50 -13.99 -43.22
C SER A 383 -17.55 -12.97 -43.78
N VAL A 384 -18.10 -11.99 -44.48
CA VAL A 384 -17.38 -10.80 -44.96
C VAL A 384 -18.28 -9.59 -44.81
N GLY A 385 -17.73 -8.48 -44.28
CA GLY A 385 -18.46 -7.26 -44.12
C GLY A 385 -17.54 -6.06 -43.90
N VAL A 386 -18.12 -4.95 -43.52
CA VAL A 386 -17.41 -3.69 -43.31
C VAL A 386 -17.63 -3.23 -41.87
N TYR A 387 -16.54 -2.84 -41.23
CA TYR A 387 -16.56 -2.08 -40.00
C TYR A 387 -16.25 -0.61 -40.27
N LYS A 388 -16.79 0.26 -39.45
CA LYS A 388 -16.46 1.66 -39.37
C LYS A 388 -16.19 2.01 -37.90
N LEU A 389 -14.92 2.14 -37.56
CA LEU A 389 -14.46 2.40 -36.20
C LEU A 389 -15.09 1.46 -35.16
N GLY A 390 -14.92 0.16 -35.35
CA GLY A 390 -15.37 -0.91 -34.45
C GLY A 390 -16.85 -1.27 -34.51
N LYS A 391 -17.62 -0.65 -35.43
CA LYS A 391 -19.05 -0.92 -35.61
C LYS A 391 -19.35 -1.49 -36.98
N GLU A 392 -20.19 -2.52 -37.04
CA GLU A 392 -20.65 -3.06 -38.33
C GLU A 392 -21.35 -1.95 -39.13
N ASP A 393 -20.99 -1.83 -40.39
CA ASP A 393 -21.57 -0.82 -41.30
C ASP A 393 -21.67 -1.38 -42.73
N GLY A 394 -22.77 -1.15 -43.40
CA GLY A 394 -23.02 -1.68 -44.74
C GLY A 394 -23.45 -3.16 -44.77
N ILE A 395 -23.13 -3.83 -45.88
CA ILE A 395 -23.57 -5.21 -46.12
C ILE A 395 -22.58 -6.23 -45.56
N TRP A 396 -23.09 -7.20 -44.84
CA TRP A 396 -22.41 -8.40 -44.37
C TRP A 396 -22.97 -9.63 -45.04
N GLY A 397 -22.10 -10.38 -45.74
CA GLY A 397 -22.42 -11.68 -46.30
C GLY A 397 -22.07 -12.81 -45.34
N LEU A 398 -23.00 -13.66 -45.04
CA LEU A 398 -22.82 -14.86 -44.23
C LEU A 398 -22.82 -16.10 -45.15
N PHE A 399 -21.94 -17.06 -44.93
CA PHE A 399 -21.77 -18.24 -45.80
C PHE A 399 -21.74 -19.51 -44.97
N TYR A 400 -22.19 -20.62 -45.57
CA TYR A 400 -21.89 -21.96 -45.11
C TYR A 400 -20.46 -22.37 -45.49
N ASP A 401 -19.96 -23.42 -44.88
CA ASP A 401 -18.63 -23.97 -45.16
C ASP A 401 -18.46 -24.54 -46.59
N ASN A 402 -19.57 -24.84 -47.28
CA ASN A 402 -19.59 -25.18 -48.69
C ASN A 402 -19.56 -23.94 -49.65
N LYS A 403 -19.38 -22.73 -49.10
CA LYS A 403 -19.33 -21.42 -49.78
C LYS A 403 -20.70 -20.89 -50.26
N GLN A 404 -21.81 -21.60 -49.98
CA GLN A 404 -23.16 -21.11 -50.28
C GLN A 404 -23.48 -19.90 -49.40
N LEU A 405 -23.94 -18.81 -50.02
CA LEU A 405 -24.44 -17.64 -49.27
C LEU A 405 -25.65 -18.05 -48.41
N THR A 406 -25.57 -17.81 -47.14
CA THR A 406 -26.60 -18.09 -46.17
C THR A 406 -27.60 -16.94 -46.08
N GLN A 407 -27.12 -15.76 -45.85
CA GLN A 407 -27.89 -14.56 -45.66
C GLN A 407 -27.02 -13.31 -45.86
N GLU A 408 -27.60 -12.22 -46.35
CA GLU A 408 -26.98 -10.90 -46.26
C GLU A 408 -27.65 -10.09 -45.11
N GLU A 409 -26.84 -9.39 -44.37
CA GLU A 409 -27.29 -8.49 -43.32
C GLU A 409 -26.88 -7.07 -43.70
N PHE A 410 -27.78 -6.10 -43.46
CA PHE A 410 -27.47 -4.69 -43.64
C PHE A 410 -27.39 -4.01 -42.28
N TRP A 411 -26.22 -3.52 -41.96
CA TRP A 411 -25.88 -2.85 -40.71
C TRP A 411 -25.66 -1.35 -40.93
N LYS A 412 -25.96 -0.55 -39.90
CA LYS A 412 -25.64 0.86 -39.86
C LYS A 412 -25.18 1.24 -38.48
N GLU A 413 -23.92 1.65 -38.35
CA GLU A 413 -23.32 2.06 -37.09
C GLU A 413 -23.50 1.06 -35.93
N GLY A 414 -23.41 -0.26 -36.20
CA GLY A 414 -23.59 -1.35 -35.26
C GLY A 414 -25.06 -1.77 -35.01
N TYR A 415 -26.01 -1.21 -35.79
CA TYR A 415 -27.42 -1.53 -35.70
C TYR A 415 -27.87 -2.37 -36.90
N LEU A 416 -28.51 -3.50 -36.65
CA LEU A 416 -29.04 -4.37 -37.72
C LEU A 416 -30.31 -3.76 -38.30
N MET A 417 -30.22 -3.33 -39.55
CA MET A 417 -31.35 -2.64 -40.21
C MET A 417 -32.23 -3.55 -41.05
N ASN A 418 -31.59 -4.46 -41.81
CA ASN A 418 -32.32 -5.37 -42.71
C ASN A 418 -31.53 -6.69 -42.85
N VAL A 419 -32.23 -7.75 -43.27
CA VAL A 419 -31.61 -9.02 -43.66
C VAL A 419 -32.25 -9.50 -44.98
N SER A 420 -31.48 -10.20 -45.82
CA SER A 420 -32.01 -10.95 -46.97
C SER A 420 -32.78 -12.19 -46.52
N ASP A 421 -33.48 -12.81 -47.44
CA ASP A 421 -34.02 -14.14 -47.22
C ASP A 421 -32.90 -15.14 -46.89
N TYR A 422 -33.20 -16.16 -46.10
CA TYR A 422 -32.25 -17.17 -45.62
C TYR A 422 -32.19 -18.34 -46.58
N SER A 423 -31.01 -18.65 -47.11
CA SER A 423 -30.82 -19.76 -48.07
C SER A 423 -30.48 -21.06 -47.35
N SER A 424 -30.97 -22.18 -47.88
CA SER A 424 -30.55 -23.52 -47.44
C SER A 424 -29.10 -23.82 -47.82
N PHE A 425 -28.52 -24.86 -47.20
CA PHE A 425 -27.16 -25.29 -47.42
C PHE A 425 -26.86 -25.67 -48.88
N ASP A 426 -27.85 -26.21 -49.61
CA ASP A 426 -27.73 -26.55 -51.04
C ASP A 426 -28.15 -25.39 -51.97
N GLY A 427 -28.55 -24.25 -51.42
CA GLY A 427 -28.96 -23.04 -52.15
C GLY A 427 -30.30 -23.16 -52.89
N LYS A 428 -31.03 -24.29 -52.71
CA LYS A 428 -32.27 -24.52 -53.47
C LYS A 428 -33.52 -24.05 -52.76
N THR A 429 -33.50 -23.95 -51.45
CA THR A 429 -34.65 -23.54 -50.62
C THR A 429 -34.37 -22.23 -49.96
N THR A 430 -35.38 -21.40 -49.93
CA THR A 430 -35.37 -20.09 -49.22
C THR A 430 -36.26 -20.18 -48.00
N TYR A 431 -35.74 -19.81 -46.85
CA TYR A 431 -36.47 -19.79 -45.59
C TYR A 431 -36.90 -18.36 -45.21
N ASN A 432 -38.00 -18.27 -44.49
CA ASN A 432 -38.56 -17.00 -44.04
C ASN A 432 -37.63 -16.30 -43.04
N LYS A 433 -37.14 -15.15 -43.38
CA LYS A 433 -36.25 -14.29 -42.53
C LYS A 433 -36.93 -13.60 -41.35
N GLY A 434 -38.27 -13.61 -41.31
CA GLY A 434 -39.08 -12.77 -40.45
C GLY A 434 -39.51 -11.47 -41.15
N THR A 435 -39.84 -10.46 -40.35
CA THR A 435 -40.36 -9.17 -40.83
C THR A 435 -39.42 -8.00 -40.64
N LEU A 436 -38.14 -8.26 -40.28
CA LEU A 436 -37.17 -7.21 -39.99
C LEU A 436 -36.97 -6.27 -41.19
N LYS A 437 -37.27 -5.02 -40.96
CA LYS A 437 -37.13 -3.92 -41.91
C LYS A 437 -36.82 -2.62 -41.19
N ASP A 438 -35.85 -1.88 -41.66
CA ASP A 438 -35.39 -0.60 -41.09
C ASP A 438 -35.18 -0.67 -39.56
N GLY A 439 -34.56 -1.77 -39.11
CA GLY A 439 -34.24 -2.06 -37.71
C GLY A 439 -35.41 -2.49 -36.84
N ASN A 440 -36.60 -2.73 -37.42
CA ASN A 440 -37.81 -3.08 -36.66
C ASN A 440 -38.47 -4.33 -37.23
N GLY A 441 -39.01 -5.20 -36.37
CA GLY A 441 -39.67 -6.43 -36.77
C GLY A 441 -38.99 -7.68 -36.22
N THR A 442 -39.40 -8.85 -36.73
CA THR A 442 -38.87 -10.14 -36.28
C THR A 442 -37.73 -10.63 -37.19
N ARG A 443 -36.75 -11.32 -36.63
CA ARG A 443 -35.71 -12.06 -37.35
C ARG A 443 -35.81 -13.52 -37.00
N ILE A 444 -35.62 -14.41 -38.00
CA ILE A 444 -35.56 -15.85 -37.86
C ILE A 444 -34.22 -16.32 -38.48
N THR A 445 -33.50 -17.15 -37.76
CA THR A 445 -32.30 -17.83 -38.26
C THR A 445 -32.52 -19.34 -38.27
N TYR A 446 -31.69 -20.06 -39.05
CA TYR A 446 -31.87 -21.50 -39.28
C TYR A 446 -30.53 -22.24 -39.16
N TYR A 447 -30.59 -23.46 -38.63
CA TYR A 447 -29.50 -24.43 -38.70
C TYR A 447 -29.32 -24.97 -40.14
N VAL A 448 -28.16 -25.57 -40.36
CA VAL A 448 -27.83 -26.21 -41.67
C VAL A 448 -28.90 -27.21 -42.13
N ASN A 449 -29.54 -27.92 -41.20
CA ASN A 449 -30.62 -28.89 -41.47
C ASN A 449 -31.98 -28.24 -41.77
N GLY A 450 -32.08 -26.91 -41.80
CA GLY A 450 -33.30 -26.17 -42.10
C GLY A 450 -34.26 -25.98 -40.92
N GLN A 451 -33.92 -26.51 -39.74
CA GLN A 451 -34.66 -26.19 -38.50
C GLN A 451 -34.37 -24.78 -38.04
N LYS A 452 -35.37 -24.13 -37.42
CA LYS A 452 -35.12 -22.83 -36.79
C LYS A 452 -34.04 -22.92 -35.73
N GLU A 453 -33.10 -21.95 -35.75
CA GLU A 453 -32.05 -21.77 -34.74
C GLU A 453 -32.49 -20.73 -33.70
N SER A 454 -33.01 -19.59 -34.17
CA SER A 454 -33.50 -18.55 -33.29
C SER A 454 -34.64 -17.76 -33.93
N GLU A 455 -35.48 -17.16 -33.09
CA GLU A 455 -36.41 -16.11 -33.47
C GLU A 455 -36.59 -15.06 -32.38
N GLY A 456 -36.70 -13.81 -32.78
CA GLY A 456 -36.84 -12.70 -31.86
C GLY A 456 -37.15 -11.40 -32.56
N THR A 457 -37.48 -10.39 -31.78
CA THR A 457 -37.86 -9.07 -32.28
C THR A 457 -36.67 -8.11 -32.20
N TYR A 458 -36.60 -7.22 -33.15
CA TYR A 458 -35.72 -6.05 -33.19
C TYR A 458 -36.53 -4.77 -33.08
N LYS A 459 -35.96 -3.79 -32.37
CA LYS A 459 -36.46 -2.44 -32.29
C LYS A 459 -35.30 -1.45 -32.45
N SER A 460 -35.40 -0.55 -33.41
CA SER A 460 -34.30 0.39 -33.73
C SER A 460 -32.92 -0.30 -33.92
N GLY A 461 -32.93 -1.48 -34.56
CA GLY A 461 -31.71 -2.24 -34.86
C GLY A 461 -31.11 -3.06 -33.72
N LYS A 462 -31.76 -3.10 -32.56
CA LYS A 462 -31.33 -3.90 -31.40
C LYS A 462 -32.37 -4.97 -31.06
N ALA A 463 -31.87 -6.10 -30.53
CA ALA A 463 -32.75 -7.17 -30.06
C ALA A 463 -33.61 -6.68 -28.89
N GLU A 464 -34.92 -6.91 -28.97
CA GLU A 464 -35.90 -6.41 -28.01
C GLU A 464 -37.04 -7.41 -27.80
N GLY A 465 -37.56 -7.51 -26.57
CA GLY A 465 -38.70 -8.39 -26.27
C GLY A 465 -38.33 -9.87 -26.16
N LEU A 466 -39.27 -10.77 -26.45
CA LEU A 466 -39.06 -12.21 -26.31
C LEU A 466 -38.16 -12.73 -27.40
N TRP A 467 -37.11 -13.47 -26.98
CA TRP A 467 -36.21 -14.25 -27.85
C TRP A 467 -36.31 -15.72 -27.52
N ILE A 468 -36.33 -16.56 -28.55
CA ILE A 468 -36.38 -18.01 -28.46
C ILE A 468 -35.24 -18.60 -29.28
N TYR A 469 -34.50 -19.48 -28.67
CA TYR A 469 -33.47 -20.31 -29.32
C TYR A 469 -33.94 -21.76 -29.34
N TYR A 470 -33.59 -22.49 -30.37
CA TYR A 470 -33.97 -23.87 -30.58
C TYR A 470 -32.76 -24.79 -30.65
N HIS A 471 -32.92 -26.04 -30.31
CA HIS A 471 -31.97 -27.10 -30.62
C HIS A 471 -32.13 -27.52 -32.09
N GLU A 472 -31.12 -28.16 -32.67
CA GLU A 472 -31.15 -28.67 -34.06
C GLU A 472 -32.30 -29.66 -34.34
N ASN A 473 -32.92 -30.25 -33.32
CA ASN A 473 -34.11 -31.09 -33.43
C ASN A 473 -35.42 -30.31 -33.44
N GLY A 474 -35.37 -28.95 -33.48
CA GLY A 474 -36.50 -28.03 -33.53
C GLY A 474 -37.19 -27.79 -32.20
N ARG A 475 -36.75 -28.40 -31.09
CA ARG A 475 -37.30 -28.10 -29.75
C ARG A 475 -36.62 -26.85 -29.15
N LYS A 476 -37.36 -26.12 -28.30
CA LYS A 476 -36.77 -24.98 -27.61
C LYS A 476 -35.53 -25.35 -26.80
N ALA A 477 -34.47 -24.56 -26.93
CA ALA A 477 -33.27 -24.64 -26.16
C ALA A 477 -33.24 -23.59 -25.05
N SER A 478 -33.66 -22.35 -25.34
CA SER A 478 -33.84 -21.32 -24.32
C SER A 478 -34.82 -20.25 -24.78
N GLU A 479 -35.37 -19.54 -23.81
CA GLU A 479 -36.22 -18.35 -24.08
C GLU A 479 -36.10 -17.33 -22.95
N GLY A 480 -36.20 -16.06 -23.28
CA GLY A 480 -36.18 -14.95 -22.32
C GLY A 480 -36.32 -13.60 -22.98
N ALA A 481 -36.28 -12.55 -22.17
CA ALA A 481 -36.40 -11.19 -22.66
C ALA A 481 -35.03 -10.62 -23.06
N MET A 482 -35.02 -9.86 -24.15
CA MET A 482 -33.93 -8.97 -24.54
C MET A 482 -34.39 -7.53 -24.37
N ILE A 483 -33.51 -6.69 -23.84
CA ILE A 483 -33.74 -5.23 -23.74
C ILE A 483 -32.47 -4.55 -24.26
N ASP A 484 -32.63 -3.69 -25.24
CA ASP A 484 -31.51 -2.93 -25.84
C ASP A 484 -30.35 -3.81 -26.33
N GLY A 485 -30.67 -5.01 -26.83
CA GLY A 485 -29.70 -6.00 -27.34
C GLY A 485 -29.10 -6.93 -26.29
N LYS A 486 -29.50 -6.84 -25.01
CA LYS A 486 -28.96 -7.60 -23.88
C LYS A 486 -30.01 -8.48 -23.21
N LYS A 487 -29.60 -9.64 -22.69
CA LYS A 487 -30.47 -10.50 -21.89
C LYS A 487 -30.89 -9.79 -20.61
N GLU A 488 -32.21 -9.86 -20.32
CA GLU A 488 -32.79 -9.25 -19.12
C GLU A 488 -33.85 -10.16 -18.50
N GLY A 489 -33.95 -10.16 -17.15
CA GLY A 489 -34.89 -11.00 -16.42
C GLY A 489 -34.58 -12.49 -16.45
N THR A 490 -35.56 -13.32 -16.15
CA THR A 490 -35.36 -14.78 -16.04
C THR A 490 -35.44 -15.46 -17.41
N TRP A 491 -34.33 -16.12 -17.79
CA TRP A 491 -34.22 -16.98 -18.96
C TRP A 491 -34.45 -18.43 -18.58
N ARG A 492 -35.22 -19.15 -19.41
CA ARG A 492 -35.49 -20.59 -19.28
C ARG A 492 -34.62 -21.37 -20.23
N TYR A 493 -33.96 -22.40 -19.73
CA TYR A 493 -33.13 -23.30 -20.53
C TYR A 493 -33.74 -24.68 -20.49
N TYR A 494 -33.77 -25.33 -21.65
CA TYR A 494 -34.38 -26.64 -21.87
C TYR A 494 -33.37 -27.59 -22.45
N ASN A 495 -33.42 -28.88 -22.08
CA ASN A 495 -32.61 -29.90 -22.72
C ASN A 495 -33.19 -30.34 -24.08
N THR A 496 -32.44 -31.17 -24.80
CA THR A 496 -32.84 -31.69 -26.13
C THR A 496 -34.13 -32.53 -26.13
N SER A 497 -34.61 -32.99 -24.97
CA SER A 497 -35.93 -33.62 -24.83
C SER A 497 -37.07 -32.61 -24.58
N GLY A 498 -36.76 -31.32 -24.44
CA GLY A 498 -37.71 -30.25 -24.20
C GLY A 498 -38.12 -30.06 -22.73
N ARG A 499 -37.38 -30.69 -21.77
CA ARG A 499 -37.61 -30.49 -20.34
C ARG A 499 -36.84 -29.26 -19.85
N LEU A 500 -37.46 -28.46 -18.99
CA LEU A 500 -36.79 -27.36 -18.31
C LEU A 500 -35.63 -27.90 -17.48
N GLU A 501 -34.45 -27.35 -17.71
CA GLU A 501 -33.20 -27.76 -17.08
C GLU A 501 -32.68 -26.69 -16.10
N ASP A 502 -32.81 -25.41 -16.49
CA ASP A 502 -32.31 -24.31 -15.67
C ASP A 502 -33.14 -23.03 -15.82
N LEU A 503 -33.05 -22.18 -14.80
CA LEU A 503 -33.59 -20.81 -14.74
C LEU A 503 -32.44 -19.88 -14.36
N VAL A 504 -32.05 -19.01 -15.27
CA VAL A 504 -30.98 -18.04 -15.04
C VAL A 504 -31.54 -16.62 -15.14
N THR A 505 -31.33 -15.83 -14.13
CA THR A 505 -31.75 -14.42 -14.13
C THR A 505 -30.58 -13.54 -14.58
N PHE A 506 -30.86 -12.68 -15.57
CA PHE A 506 -29.90 -11.74 -16.14
C PHE A 506 -30.30 -10.30 -15.84
N LYS A 507 -29.28 -9.47 -15.72
CA LYS A 507 -29.40 -8.01 -15.74
C LYS A 507 -28.35 -7.46 -16.70
N SER A 508 -28.77 -7.00 -17.87
CA SER A 508 -27.86 -6.51 -18.93
C SER A 508 -26.75 -7.52 -19.31
N ASP A 509 -27.10 -8.78 -19.56
CA ASP A 509 -26.25 -9.96 -19.84
C ASP A 509 -25.48 -10.51 -18.63
N GLU A 510 -25.42 -9.84 -17.51
CA GLU A 510 -24.77 -10.36 -16.32
C GLU A 510 -25.71 -11.30 -15.53
N VAL A 511 -25.20 -12.46 -15.13
CA VAL A 511 -25.95 -13.42 -14.30
C VAL A 511 -26.12 -12.84 -12.89
N VAL A 512 -27.37 -12.66 -12.47
CA VAL A 512 -27.68 -12.24 -11.10
C VAL A 512 -27.59 -13.48 -10.21
N GLN A 513 -26.55 -13.53 -9.36
CA GLN A 513 -26.48 -14.57 -8.30
C GLN A 513 -27.63 -14.32 -7.30
N ASN A 514 -28.53 -15.28 -7.18
CA ASN A 514 -29.48 -15.31 -6.07
C ASN A 514 -28.68 -15.55 -4.79
N ASN A 515 -28.54 -14.51 -3.92
CA ASN A 515 -28.01 -14.64 -2.57
C ASN A 515 -28.95 -15.46 -1.68
#